data_53ff2a672a8275fca0e1fe0118fb4e11
#
_entry.id   53ff2a672a8275fca0e1fe0118fb4e11
#
_cell.length_a   1.000
_cell.length_b   1.000
_cell.length_c   1.000
_cell.angle_alpha   90.00
_cell.angle_beta   90.00
_cell.angle_gamma   90.00
#
_symmetry.space_group_name_H-M   'P 1'
#
loop_
_entity.id
_entity.type
_entity.pdbx_description
1 polymer ?
#
loop_
_entity_poly.entity_id
_entity_poly.type
_entity_poly.pdbx_seq_one_letter_code
_entity_poly.pdbx_strand_id
1 'polypeptide(L)'
;MNEAKTRLRNAGFLTFFFSGICAISSGVVVSLLQEQYGFAYGMTGTLLSLMSIGNLLAGFLTGILPGVLGMKPSVLLLTIGYTVGYGIMGFTGAEVLLAVAFFLVGIAKGSAMNACTILVSDNSADRTRGMNLMHSCYACGALLCPFLIAAAAKVSASLAVFLLAALGVVLWLVYLKTPMEGKAKGQKTAIDWSFLRSAQFWLLTGLLFCQNAAEQSVTGWMVTYFKGSGIIAGTLAAYTVTVMWG
;
A
#
# COMPACT_ATOMS: atom_id res chain seq x y z
N MET A 1 -26.96 2.06 14.16
CA MET A 1 -25.95 2.68 13.26
C MET A 1 -26.67 2.99 11.95
N ASN A 2 -26.55 4.22 11.43
CA ASN A 2 -27.21 4.63 10.18
C ASN A 2 -26.64 3.80 9.01
N GLU A 3 -27.49 3.40 8.07
CA GLU A 3 -27.13 2.59 6.90
C GLU A 3 -25.98 3.22 6.08
N ALA A 4 -25.96 4.53 5.94
CA ALA A 4 -24.90 5.28 5.28
C ALA A 4 -23.52 5.07 5.95
N LYS A 5 -23.47 5.13 7.28
CA LYS A 5 -22.22 4.88 8.03
C LYS A 5 -21.71 3.45 7.87
N THR A 6 -22.64 2.47 7.88
CA THR A 6 -22.30 1.06 7.63
C THR A 6 -21.68 0.87 6.26
N ARG A 7 -22.23 1.53 5.24
CA ARG A 7 -21.74 1.48 3.86
C ARG A 7 -20.33 2.07 3.73
N LEU A 8 -20.09 3.21 4.36
CA LEU A 8 -18.77 3.88 4.37
C LEU A 8 -17.72 3.01 5.06
N ARG A 9 -18.03 2.48 6.23
CA ARG A 9 -17.15 1.56 6.96
C ARG A 9 -16.82 0.31 6.15
N ASN A 10 -17.82 -0.32 5.54
CA ASN A 10 -17.63 -1.54 4.74
C ASN A 10 -16.81 -1.27 3.47
N ALA A 11 -16.96 -0.09 2.86
CA ALA A 11 -16.07 0.34 1.78
C ALA A 11 -14.61 0.45 2.26
N GLY A 12 -14.38 0.97 3.48
CA GLY A 12 -13.06 0.99 4.10
C GLY A 12 -12.47 -0.41 4.29
N PHE A 13 -13.25 -1.38 4.78
CA PHE A 13 -12.80 -2.77 4.92
C PHE A 13 -12.41 -3.40 3.57
N LEU A 14 -13.28 -3.24 2.57
CA LEU A 14 -13.05 -3.80 1.24
C LEU A 14 -11.82 -3.18 0.55
N THR A 15 -11.69 -1.86 0.61
CA THR A 15 -10.53 -1.18 -0.01
C THR A 15 -9.24 -1.51 0.73
N PHE A 16 -9.28 -1.71 2.04
CA PHE A 16 -8.09 -2.08 2.79
C PHE A 16 -7.67 -3.54 2.55
N PHE A 17 -8.63 -4.44 2.30
CA PHE A 17 -8.34 -5.80 1.83
C PHE A 17 -7.57 -5.77 0.49
N PHE A 18 -8.06 -5.05 -0.53
CA PHE A 18 -7.35 -4.90 -1.81
C PHE A 18 -6.01 -4.19 -1.65
N SER A 19 -5.95 -3.20 -0.77
CA SER A 19 -4.68 -2.52 -0.44
C SER A 19 -3.67 -3.48 0.19
N GLY A 20 -4.11 -4.45 1.00
CA GLY A 20 -3.25 -5.50 1.57
C GLY A 20 -2.58 -6.33 0.48
N ILE A 21 -3.34 -6.75 -0.55
CA ILE A 21 -2.77 -7.48 -1.69
C ILE A 21 -1.73 -6.61 -2.42
N CYS A 22 -2.11 -5.38 -2.81
CA CYS A 22 -1.24 -4.50 -3.57
C CYS A 22 0.00 -4.05 -2.78
N ALA A 23 -0.14 -3.72 -1.49
CA ALA A 23 0.95 -3.16 -0.71
C ALA A 23 2.04 -4.17 -0.35
N ILE A 24 1.65 -5.44 -0.12
CA ILE A 24 2.59 -6.51 0.28
C ILE A 24 3.28 -7.14 -0.94
N SER A 25 2.73 -6.95 -2.13
CA SER A 25 3.28 -7.53 -3.36
C SER A 25 4.68 -7.02 -3.72
N SER A 26 5.14 -5.90 -3.16
CA SER A 26 6.37 -5.20 -3.59
C SER A 26 7.62 -6.08 -3.60
N GLY A 27 7.85 -6.88 -2.56
CA GLY A 27 9.00 -7.79 -2.49
C GLY A 27 8.92 -8.91 -3.52
N VAL A 28 7.73 -9.46 -3.78
CA VAL A 28 7.54 -10.49 -4.81
C VAL A 28 7.67 -9.88 -6.20
N VAL A 29 7.05 -8.72 -6.44
CA VAL A 29 7.08 -8.02 -7.73
C VAL A 29 8.51 -7.61 -8.10
N VAL A 30 9.26 -6.99 -7.18
CA VAL A 30 10.63 -6.57 -7.46
C VAL A 30 11.52 -7.76 -7.80
N SER A 31 11.32 -8.90 -7.13
CA SER A 31 12.05 -10.14 -7.43
C SER A 31 11.68 -10.71 -8.81
N LEU A 32 10.40 -10.68 -9.21
CA LEU A 32 9.97 -11.10 -10.55
C LEU A 32 10.55 -10.19 -11.64
N LEU A 33 10.53 -8.87 -11.43
CA LEU A 33 11.10 -7.91 -12.37
C LEU A 33 12.62 -8.04 -12.47
N GLN A 34 13.30 -8.32 -11.35
CA GLN A 34 14.74 -8.58 -11.34
C GLN A 34 15.09 -9.84 -12.15
N GLU A 35 14.32 -10.91 -12.01
CA GLU A 35 14.51 -12.12 -12.83
C GLU A 35 14.23 -11.86 -14.31
N GLN A 36 13.21 -11.09 -14.63
CA GLN A 36 12.81 -10.82 -16.02
C GLN A 36 13.78 -9.89 -16.75
N TYR A 37 14.28 -8.85 -16.07
CA TYR A 37 15.08 -7.78 -16.69
C TYR A 37 16.56 -7.81 -16.29
N GLY A 38 16.97 -8.66 -15.34
CA GLY A 38 18.36 -8.88 -14.98
C GLY A 38 19.06 -7.71 -14.27
N PHE A 39 18.32 -6.81 -13.62
CA PHE A 39 18.94 -5.66 -12.94
C PHE A 39 19.60 -6.05 -11.61
N ALA A 40 20.61 -5.28 -11.20
CA ALA A 40 21.41 -5.53 -10.00
C ALA A 40 20.62 -5.31 -8.70
N TYR A 41 21.07 -5.93 -7.60
CA TYR A 41 20.48 -5.73 -6.26
C TYR A 41 20.46 -4.28 -5.80
N GLY A 42 21.41 -3.45 -6.25
CA GLY A 42 21.38 -2.01 -5.99
C GLY A 42 20.13 -1.34 -6.55
N MET A 43 19.68 -1.73 -7.75
CA MET A 43 18.42 -1.25 -8.34
C MET A 43 17.22 -1.72 -7.53
N THR A 44 17.18 -2.98 -7.08
CA THR A 44 16.15 -3.49 -6.17
C THR A 44 16.01 -2.61 -4.93
N GLY A 45 17.13 -2.29 -4.27
CA GLY A 45 17.16 -1.40 -3.10
C GLY A 45 16.64 0.01 -3.41
N THR A 46 17.02 0.55 -4.57
CA THR A 46 16.56 1.88 -5.03
C THR A 46 15.04 1.89 -5.23
N LEU A 47 14.48 0.88 -5.90
CA LEU A 47 13.04 0.77 -6.16
C LEU A 47 12.24 0.70 -4.85
N LEU A 48 12.65 -0.15 -3.91
CA LEU A 48 12.00 -0.29 -2.60
C LEU A 48 12.13 0.99 -1.75
N SER A 49 13.26 1.69 -1.85
CA SER A 49 13.48 2.97 -1.17
C SER A 49 12.58 4.06 -1.74
N LEU A 50 12.45 4.16 -3.06
CA LEU A 50 11.55 5.12 -3.72
C LEU A 50 10.09 4.86 -3.36
N MET A 51 9.68 3.60 -3.26
CA MET A 51 8.33 3.26 -2.78
C MET A 51 8.15 3.73 -1.32
N SER A 52 9.15 3.57 -0.47
CA SER A 52 9.09 4.03 0.93
C SER A 52 9.02 5.55 1.03
N ILE A 53 9.76 6.27 0.19
CA ILE A 53 9.69 7.74 0.07
C ILE A 53 8.28 8.17 -0.38
N GLY A 54 7.72 7.51 -1.39
CA GLY A 54 6.34 7.76 -1.83
C GLY A 54 5.33 7.56 -0.72
N ASN A 55 5.46 6.48 0.05
CA ASN A 55 4.60 6.19 1.22
C ASN A 55 4.72 7.27 2.31
N LEU A 56 5.91 7.76 2.58
CA LEU A 56 6.15 8.87 3.52
C LEU A 56 5.45 10.15 3.04
N LEU A 57 5.64 10.52 1.77
CA LEU A 57 5.02 11.70 1.17
C LEU A 57 3.49 11.61 1.16
N ALA A 58 2.92 10.41 1.03
CA ALA A 58 1.49 10.20 1.12
C ALA A 58 0.91 10.68 2.46
N GLY A 59 1.64 10.55 3.57
CA GLY A 59 1.24 11.08 4.87
C GLY A 59 0.97 12.59 4.84
N PHE A 60 1.87 13.36 4.21
CA PHE A 60 1.70 14.80 4.04
C PHE A 60 0.61 15.14 3.03
N LEU A 61 0.59 14.47 1.87
CA LEU A 61 -0.37 14.72 0.80
C LEU A 61 -1.81 14.45 1.26
N THR A 62 -2.05 13.38 2.01
CA THR A 62 -3.38 13.06 2.55
C THR A 62 -3.83 14.02 3.64
N GLY A 63 -2.91 14.74 4.29
CA GLY A 63 -3.23 15.81 5.23
C GLY A 63 -3.59 17.14 4.54
N ILE A 64 -2.92 17.47 3.44
CA ILE A 64 -3.00 18.78 2.78
C ILE A 64 -4.04 18.79 1.65
N LEU A 65 -4.02 17.81 0.74
CA LEU A 65 -4.87 17.80 -0.45
C LEU A 65 -6.37 17.87 -0.15
N PRO A 66 -6.92 17.19 0.87
CA PRO A 66 -8.34 17.29 1.17
C PRO A 66 -8.83 18.72 1.48
N GLY A 67 -7.96 19.57 2.01
CA GLY A 67 -8.26 20.99 2.24
C GLY A 67 -8.34 21.82 0.95
N VAL A 68 -7.66 21.37 -0.12
CA VAL A 68 -7.60 22.08 -1.41
C VAL A 68 -8.63 21.53 -2.41
N LEU A 69 -8.63 20.20 -2.59
CA LEU A 69 -9.44 19.53 -3.61
C LEU A 69 -10.74 18.93 -3.05
N GLY A 70 -10.82 18.74 -1.72
CA GLY A 70 -11.84 17.93 -1.06
C GLY A 70 -11.37 16.50 -0.85
N MET A 71 -12.04 15.77 0.06
CA MET A 71 -11.60 14.42 0.49
C MET A 71 -11.61 13.41 -0.67
N LYS A 72 -12.75 13.30 -1.36
CA LYS A 72 -12.92 12.28 -2.42
C LYS A 72 -11.97 12.47 -3.61
N PRO A 73 -11.81 13.65 -4.22
CA PRO A 73 -10.86 13.85 -5.30
C PRO A 73 -9.41 13.57 -4.87
N SER A 74 -9.04 13.93 -3.63
CA SER A 74 -7.71 13.67 -3.09
C SER A 74 -7.41 12.18 -2.98
N VAL A 75 -8.35 11.40 -2.44
CA VAL A 75 -8.20 9.94 -2.32
C VAL A 75 -8.12 9.29 -3.70
N LEU A 76 -8.97 9.69 -4.65
CA LEU A 76 -8.95 9.15 -6.01
C LEU A 76 -7.65 9.47 -6.75
N LEU A 77 -7.15 10.72 -6.62
CA LEU A 77 -5.91 11.17 -7.25
C LEU A 77 -4.70 10.38 -6.72
N LEU A 78 -4.63 10.17 -5.40
CA LEU A 78 -3.47 9.54 -4.78
C LEU A 78 -3.50 8.02 -4.93
N THR A 79 -4.66 7.37 -4.84
CA THR A 79 -4.77 5.91 -4.90
C THR A 79 -4.70 5.34 -6.32
N ILE A 80 -4.89 6.16 -7.37
CA ILE A 80 -4.70 5.72 -8.76
C ILE A 80 -3.26 5.25 -9.03
N GLY A 81 -2.31 5.65 -8.18
CA GLY A 81 -0.92 5.22 -8.23
C GLY A 81 -0.73 3.71 -8.21
N TYR A 82 -1.64 2.93 -7.60
CA TYR A 82 -1.62 1.47 -7.72
C TYR A 82 -1.82 1.01 -9.17
N THR A 83 -2.86 1.50 -9.82
CA THR A 83 -3.18 1.13 -11.21
C THR A 83 -2.09 1.57 -12.18
N VAL A 84 -1.67 2.82 -12.09
CA VAL A 84 -0.67 3.40 -12.99
C VAL A 84 0.70 2.78 -12.74
N GLY A 85 1.12 2.66 -11.48
CA GLY A 85 2.42 2.09 -11.12
C GLY A 85 2.56 0.64 -11.55
N TYR A 86 1.61 -0.23 -11.19
CA TYR A 86 1.65 -1.63 -11.64
C TYR A 86 1.43 -1.75 -13.16
N GLY A 87 0.63 -0.87 -13.78
CA GLY A 87 0.52 -0.80 -15.23
C GLY A 87 1.88 -0.56 -15.89
N ILE A 88 2.60 0.47 -15.46
CA ILE A 88 3.96 0.77 -15.97
C ILE A 88 4.89 -0.44 -15.78
N MET A 89 4.91 -1.04 -14.60
CA MET A 89 5.77 -2.21 -14.31
C MET A 89 5.46 -3.41 -15.21
N GLY A 90 4.21 -3.59 -15.64
CA GLY A 90 3.81 -4.67 -16.55
C GLY A 90 4.24 -4.45 -18.01
N PHE A 91 4.48 -3.21 -18.41
CA PHE A 91 4.84 -2.87 -19.80
C PHE A 91 6.33 -2.71 -20.05
N THR A 92 7.13 -2.38 -19.05
CA THR A 92 8.52 -1.98 -19.27
C THR A 92 9.47 -2.37 -18.16
N GLY A 93 10.74 -2.66 -18.55
CA GLY A 93 11.87 -2.83 -17.65
C GLY A 93 12.80 -1.61 -17.58
N ALA A 94 12.43 -0.47 -18.18
CA ALA A 94 13.23 0.75 -18.14
C ALA A 94 13.37 1.25 -16.69
N GLU A 95 14.59 1.34 -16.17
CA GLU A 95 14.88 1.63 -14.75
C GLU A 95 14.20 2.90 -14.25
N VAL A 96 14.22 3.98 -15.06
CA VAL A 96 13.60 5.26 -14.71
C VAL A 96 12.08 5.12 -14.57
N LEU A 97 11.43 4.38 -15.47
CA LEU A 97 9.98 4.16 -15.42
C LEU A 97 9.61 3.23 -14.26
N LEU A 98 10.42 2.23 -13.96
CA LEU A 98 10.26 1.40 -12.76
C LEU A 98 10.40 2.23 -11.48
N ALA A 99 11.38 3.14 -11.41
CA ALA A 99 11.57 4.06 -10.30
C ALA A 99 10.32 4.92 -10.05
N VAL A 100 9.77 5.53 -11.10
CA VAL A 100 8.52 6.30 -11.03
C VAL A 100 7.34 5.41 -10.61
N ALA A 101 7.24 4.20 -11.15
CA ALA A 101 6.18 3.27 -10.85
C ALA A 101 6.16 2.85 -9.38
N PHE A 102 7.32 2.47 -8.81
CA PHE A 102 7.43 2.13 -7.39
C PHE A 102 7.12 3.32 -6.48
N PHE A 103 7.57 4.51 -6.84
CA PHE A 103 7.23 5.73 -6.12
C PHE A 103 5.71 5.99 -6.11
N LEU A 104 5.02 5.85 -7.25
CA LEU A 104 3.56 6.01 -7.34
C LEU A 104 2.81 4.95 -6.52
N VAL A 105 3.27 3.69 -6.54
CA VAL A 105 2.71 2.62 -5.71
C VAL A 105 2.89 2.97 -4.22
N GLY A 106 4.03 3.54 -3.84
CA GLY A 106 4.28 4.02 -2.48
C GLY A 106 3.27 5.09 -2.05
N ILE A 107 3.04 6.11 -2.88
CA ILE A 107 2.02 7.14 -2.63
C ILE A 107 0.64 6.50 -2.47
N ALA A 108 0.26 5.59 -3.35
CA ALA A 108 -1.03 4.92 -3.29
C ALA A 108 -1.19 4.08 -2.02
N LYS A 109 -0.14 3.36 -1.59
CA LYS A 109 -0.11 2.57 -0.36
C LYS A 109 -0.42 3.41 0.87
N GLY A 110 0.32 4.49 1.09
CA GLY A 110 0.13 5.37 2.24
C GLY A 110 -1.23 6.09 2.21
N SER A 111 -1.65 6.52 1.03
CA SER A 111 -2.93 7.22 0.85
C SER A 111 -4.13 6.30 1.07
N ALA A 112 -4.11 5.06 0.59
CA ALA A 112 -5.15 4.08 0.84
C ALA A 112 -5.27 3.76 2.34
N MET A 113 -4.14 3.58 3.04
CA MET A 113 -4.11 3.34 4.48
C MET A 113 -4.77 4.49 5.25
N ASN A 114 -4.40 5.74 4.95
CA ASN A 114 -4.97 6.91 5.61
C ASN A 114 -6.47 7.07 5.30
N ALA A 115 -6.88 6.88 4.04
CA ALA A 115 -8.29 6.95 3.66
C ALA A 115 -9.14 5.89 4.37
N CYS A 116 -8.66 4.64 4.41
CA CYS A 116 -9.36 3.56 5.12
C CYS A 116 -9.47 3.83 6.62
N THR A 117 -8.39 4.35 7.23
CA THR A 117 -8.38 4.73 8.64
C THR A 117 -9.47 5.75 8.95
N ILE A 118 -9.60 6.80 8.14
CA ILE A 118 -10.65 7.82 8.30
C ILE A 118 -12.04 7.19 8.09
N LEU A 119 -12.24 6.46 7.00
CA LEU A 119 -13.53 5.85 6.68
C LEU A 119 -14.01 4.89 7.79
N VAL A 120 -13.11 4.11 8.35
CA VAL A 120 -13.48 3.13 9.38
C VAL A 120 -13.60 3.76 10.75
N SER A 121 -12.65 4.63 11.15
CA SER A 121 -12.66 5.26 12.48
C SER A 121 -13.90 6.12 12.71
N ASP A 122 -14.30 6.91 11.70
CA ASP A 122 -15.37 7.88 11.82
C ASP A 122 -16.77 7.25 11.65
N ASN A 123 -16.83 6.05 11.06
CA ASN A 123 -18.08 5.36 10.76
C ASN A 123 -18.28 4.06 11.56
N SER A 124 -17.43 3.75 12.54
CA SER A 124 -17.59 2.62 13.45
C SER A 124 -18.22 3.07 14.78
N ALA A 125 -19.17 2.28 15.29
CA ALA A 125 -19.77 2.52 16.63
C ALA A 125 -18.71 2.34 17.73
N ASP A 126 -17.88 1.29 17.59
CA ASP A 126 -16.68 1.06 18.38
C ASP A 126 -15.48 1.24 17.47
N ARG A 127 -14.72 2.31 17.68
CA ARG A 127 -13.57 2.68 16.88
C ARG A 127 -12.46 1.63 16.95
N THR A 128 -12.17 1.11 18.14
CA THR A 128 -11.10 0.13 18.36
C THR A 128 -11.42 -1.18 17.65
N ARG A 129 -12.64 -1.67 17.82
CA ARG A 129 -13.10 -2.88 17.13
C ARG A 129 -13.10 -2.70 15.59
N GLY A 130 -13.55 -1.53 15.12
CA GLY A 130 -13.55 -1.20 13.69
C GLY A 130 -12.14 -1.20 13.11
N MET A 131 -11.18 -0.58 13.79
CA MET A 131 -9.78 -0.53 13.37
C MET A 131 -9.14 -1.92 13.36
N ASN A 132 -9.36 -2.74 14.40
CA ASN A 132 -8.83 -4.11 14.45
C ASN A 132 -9.38 -4.96 13.30
N LEU A 133 -10.68 -4.87 13.00
CA LEU A 133 -11.28 -5.59 11.88
C LEU A 133 -10.74 -5.09 10.54
N MET A 134 -10.49 -3.80 10.40
CA MET A 134 -9.86 -3.23 9.21
C MET A 134 -8.46 -3.82 8.98
N HIS A 135 -7.63 -3.89 10.01
CA HIS A 135 -6.29 -4.49 9.92
C HIS A 135 -6.36 -6.00 9.64
N SER A 136 -7.37 -6.71 10.17
CA SER A 136 -7.61 -8.12 9.81
C SER A 136 -7.96 -8.29 8.33
N CYS A 137 -8.75 -7.39 7.75
CA CYS A 137 -9.03 -7.41 6.31
C CYS A 137 -7.74 -7.20 5.48
N TYR A 138 -6.86 -6.28 5.92
CA TYR A 138 -5.56 -6.08 5.29
C TYR A 138 -4.69 -7.34 5.36
N ALA A 139 -4.60 -7.97 6.54
CA ALA A 139 -3.84 -9.21 6.73
C ALA A 139 -4.36 -10.35 5.84
N CYS A 140 -5.69 -10.50 5.71
CA CYS A 140 -6.28 -11.46 4.76
C CYS A 140 -5.86 -11.17 3.31
N GLY A 141 -5.83 -9.90 2.90
CA GLY A 141 -5.32 -9.51 1.58
C GLY A 141 -3.83 -9.83 1.41
N ALA A 142 -3.03 -9.51 2.41
CA ALA A 142 -1.59 -9.79 2.45
C ALA A 142 -1.30 -11.30 2.34
N LEU A 143 -2.08 -12.12 3.04
CA LEU A 143 -1.98 -13.58 3.01
C LEU A 143 -2.26 -14.15 1.62
N LEU A 144 -3.25 -13.60 0.90
CA LEU A 144 -3.63 -14.05 -0.45
C LEU A 144 -2.65 -13.59 -1.54
N CYS A 145 -1.94 -12.50 -1.32
CA CYS A 145 -1.08 -11.86 -2.31
C CYS A 145 -0.07 -12.81 -2.97
N PRO A 146 0.75 -13.60 -2.24
CA PRO A 146 1.74 -14.48 -2.86
C PRO A 146 1.11 -15.57 -3.73
N PHE A 147 -0.05 -16.09 -3.34
CA PHE A 147 -0.77 -17.12 -4.11
C PHE A 147 -1.27 -16.58 -5.44
N LEU A 148 -1.87 -15.38 -5.42
CA LEU A 148 -2.36 -14.71 -6.63
C LEU A 148 -1.21 -14.41 -7.59
N ILE A 149 -0.10 -13.87 -7.09
CA ILE A 149 1.07 -13.54 -7.90
C ILE A 149 1.71 -14.82 -8.44
N ALA A 150 1.92 -15.85 -7.60
CA ALA A 150 2.53 -17.10 -8.03
C ALA A 150 1.68 -17.85 -9.08
N ALA A 151 0.35 -17.80 -8.96
CA ALA A 151 -0.54 -18.38 -9.96
C ALA A 151 -0.44 -17.66 -11.31
N ALA A 152 -0.45 -16.33 -11.30
CA ALA A 152 -0.36 -15.52 -12.51
C ALA A 152 1.06 -15.58 -13.14
N ALA A 153 2.11 -15.62 -12.32
CA ALA A 153 3.50 -15.71 -12.76
C ALA A 153 3.84 -17.03 -13.47
N LYS A 154 3.05 -18.10 -13.26
CA LYS A 154 3.17 -19.34 -14.07
C LYS A 154 2.91 -19.11 -15.56
N VAL A 155 2.13 -18.09 -15.90
CA VAL A 155 1.84 -17.71 -17.28
C VAL A 155 2.87 -16.67 -17.76
N SER A 156 3.00 -15.57 -17.04
CA SER A 156 4.06 -14.57 -17.25
C SER A 156 4.19 -13.64 -16.03
N ALA A 157 5.40 -13.10 -15.83
CA ALA A 157 5.64 -12.09 -14.80
C ALA A 157 4.80 -10.82 -15.05
N SER A 158 4.69 -10.39 -16.30
CA SER A 158 3.87 -9.23 -16.68
C SER A 158 2.39 -9.44 -16.34
N LEU A 159 1.84 -10.65 -16.55
CA LEU A 159 0.46 -10.95 -16.18
C LEU A 159 0.23 -10.82 -14.67
N ALA A 160 1.19 -11.26 -13.86
CA ALA A 160 1.10 -11.11 -12.40
C ALA A 160 1.04 -9.64 -11.98
N VAL A 161 1.81 -8.77 -12.63
CA VAL A 161 1.82 -7.34 -12.36
C VAL A 161 0.54 -6.66 -12.88
N PHE A 162 0.04 -7.03 -14.07
CA PHE A 162 -1.23 -6.52 -14.59
C PHE A 162 -2.43 -6.94 -13.73
N LEU A 163 -2.39 -8.12 -13.10
CA LEU A 163 -3.41 -8.51 -12.11
C LEU A 163 -3.46 -7.52 -10.94
N LEU A 164 -2.30 -7.08 -10.44
CA LEU A 164 -2.24 -6.06 -9.38
C LEU A 164 -2.76 -4.70 -9.87
N ALA A 165 -2.46 -4.31 -11.11
CA ALA A 165 -3.04 -3.10 -11.71
C ALA A 165 -4.58 -3.20 -11.78
N ALA A 166 -5.13 -4.34 -12.18
CA ALA A 166 -6.57 -4.58 -12.22
C ALA A 166 -7.20 -4.51 -10.82
N LEU A 167 -6.56 -5.08 -9.79
CA LEU A 167 -7.00 -4.93 -8.40
C LEU A 167 -6.94 -3.47 -7.93
N GLY A 168 -5.94 -2.71 -8.37
CA GLY A 168 -5.86 -1.26 -8.18
C GLY A 168 -7.05 -0.52 -8.79
N VAL A 169 -7.50 -0.91 -10.00
CA VAL A 169 -8.72 -0.38 -10.62
C VAL A 169 -9.94 -0.69 -9.77
N VAL A 170 -10.08 -1.93 -9.29
CA VAL A 170 -11.22 -2.33 -8.43
C VAL A 170 -11.25 -1.47 -7.16
N LEU A 171 -10.11 -1.31 -6.48
CA LEU A 171 -9.97 -0.46 -5.31
C LEU A 171 -10.40 1.00 -5.62
N TRP A 172 -9.90 1.54 -6.72
CA TRP A 172 -10.22 2.88 -7.16
C TRP A 172 -11.71 3.07 -7.48
N LEU A 173 -12.36 2.10 -8.15
CA LEU A 173 -13.80 2.09 -8.42
C LEU A 173 -14.64 2.03 -7.14
N VAL A 174 -14.20 1.30 -6.11
CA VAL A 174 -14.86 1.30 -4.80
C VAL A 174 -14.82 2.68 -4.18
N TYR A 175 -13.67 3.35 -4.19
CA TYR A 175 -13.57 4.75 -3.71
C TYR A 175 -14.41 5.70 -4.55
N LEU A 176 -14.45 5.53 -5.88
CA LEU A 176 -15.27 6.36 -6.77
C LEU A 176 -16.77 6.26 -6.43
N LYS A 177 -17.26 5.07 -6.07
CA LYS A 177 -18.66 4.85 -5.68
C LYS A 177 -18.96 5.21 -4.22
N THR A 178 -17.94 5.45 -3.39
CA THR A 178 -18.09 5.77 -1.97
C THR A 178 -18.34 7.26 -1.81
N PRO A 179 -19.46 7.69 -1.17
CA PRO A 179 -19.74 9.08 -0.89
C PRO A 179 -18.87 9.56 0.28
N MET A 180 -17.67 10.03 -0.02
CA MET A 180 -16.77 10.61 0.97
C MET A 180 -17.11 12.07 1.17
N GLU A 181 -17.78 12.39 2.27
CA GLU A 181 -17.93 13.75 2.75
C GLU A 181 -16.75 14.05 3.66
N GLY A 182 -16.01 15.09 3.37
CA GLY A 182 -14.84 15.51 4.13
C GLY A 182 -14.91 17.00 4.44
N LYS A 183 -13.83 17.53 5.02
CA LYS A 183 -13.71 18.98 5.26
C LYS A 183 -14.07 19.76 4.01
N ALA A 184 -14.91 20.80 4.17
CA ALA A 184 -15.31 21.65 3.06
C ALA A 184 -14.06 22.26 2.38
N LYS A 185 -14.11 22.33 1.04
CA LYS A 185 -13.07 22.96 0.23
C LYS A 185 -12.79 24.37 0.76
N GLY A 186 -11.51 24.67 1.04
CA GLY A 186 -11.10 26.00 1.55
C GLY A 186 -11.03 26.13 3.08
N GLN A 187 -11.38 25.09 3.85
CA GLN A 187 -11.21 25.12 5.30
C GLN A 187 -9.72 24.99 5.67
N LYS A 188 -9.07 26.14 5.90
CA LYS A 188 -7.69 26.17 6.40
C LYS A 188 -7.70 25.59 7.82
N THR A 189 -7.14 24.40 7.98
CA THR A 189 -6.84 23.88 9.31
C THR A 189 -5.49 24.45 9.73
N ALA A 190 -5.46 25.31 10.73
CA ALA A 190 -4.21 25.71 11.36
C ALA A 190 -3.56 24.44 11.93
N ILE A 191 -2.35 24.12 11.47
CA ILE A 191 -1.59 22.98 12.01
C ILE A 191 -1.05 23.44 13.36
N ASP A 192 -1.49 22.80 14.43
CA ASP A 192 -0.90 22.99 15.73
C ASP A 192 0.41 22.19 15.82
N TRP A 193 1.53 22.89 15.80
CA TRP A 193 2.87 22.30 15.87
C TRP A 193 3.32 21.98 17.31
N SER A 194 2.47 22.18 18.32
CA SER A 194 2.82 21.96 19.73
C SER A 194 3.21 20.51 20.02
N PHE A 195 2.66 19.54 19.26
CA PHE A 195 2.99 18.12 19.40
C PHE A 195 4.48 17.82 19.18
N LEU A 196 5.20 18.61 18.37
CA LEU A 196 6.63 18.44 18.14
C LEU A 196 7.48 18.68 19.42
N ARG A 197 6.92 19.34 20.44
CA ARG A 197 7.58 19.57 21.73
C ARG A 197 7.36 18.42 22.71
N SER A 198 6.48 17.48 22.39
CA SER A 198 6.16 16.33 23.26
C SER A 198 7.20 15.22 23.12
N ALA A 199 7.86 14.85 24.21
CA ALA A 199 8.77 13.70 24.23
C ALA A 199 8.03 12.39 23.91
N GLN A 200 6.79 12.25 24.34
CA GLN A 200 5.94 11.09 24.03
C GLN A 200 5.72 10.93 22.54
N PHE A 201 5.50 12.03 21.80
CA PHE A 201 5.39 12.01 20.33
C PHE A 201 6.65 11.41 19.69
N TRP A 202 7.83 11.86 20.09
CA TRP A 202 9.08 11.37 19.51
C TRP A 202 9.41 9.93 19.89
N LEU A 203 9.11 9.51 21.12
CA LEU A 203 9.27 8.12 21.55
C LEU A 203 8.36 7.18 20.74
N LEU A 204 7.08 7.51 20.58
CA LEU A 204 6.15 6.73 19.76
C LEU A 204 6.54 6.74 18.28
N THR A 205 6.98 7.88 17.77
CA THR A 205 7.48 7.99 16.39
C THR A 205 8.71 7.11 16.17
N GLY A 206 9.67 7.12 17.11
CA GLY A 206 10.85 6.26 17.05
C GLY A 206 10.50 4.78 17.11
N LEU A 207 9.57 4.38 17.99
CA LEU A 207 9.10 2.99 18.09
C LEU A 207 8.47 2.53 16.77
N LEU A 208 7.54 3.33 16.22
CA LEU A 208 6.88 3.02 14.94
C LEU A 208 7.86 3.01 13.77
N PHE A 209 8.85 3.91 13.78
CA PHE A 209 9.92 3.93 12.79
C PHE A 209 10.72 2.61 12.80
N CYS A 210 11.19 2.17 13.97
CA CYS A 210 11.95 0.92 14.11
C CYS A 210 11.12 -0.30 13.69
N GLN A 211 9.86 -0.36 14.11
CA GLN A 211 8.95 -1.46 13.74
C GLN A 211 8.73 -1.50 12.23
N ASN A 212 8.38 -0.36 11.61
CA ASN A 212 8.15 -0.30 10.17
C ASN A 212 9.43 -0.56 9.36
N ALA A 213 10.59 -0.09 9.83
CA ALA A 213 11.86 -0.35 9.19
C ALA A 213 12.17 -1.85 9.16
N ALA A 214 11.99 -2.55 10.27
CA ALA A 214 12.17 -4.01 10.35
C ALA A 214 11.19 -4.74 9.43
N GLU A 215 9.89 -4.41 9.50
CA GLU A 215 8.84 -5.01 8.67
C GLU A 215 9.11 -4.83 7.17
N GLN A 216 9.41 -3.61 6.73
CA GLN A 216 9.65 -3.31 5.31
C GLN A 216 10.95 -3.96 4.80
N SER A 217 11.98 -4.03 5.65
CA SER A 217 13.25 -4.70 5.30
C SER A 217 13.01 -6.20 5.07
N VAL A 218 12.31 -6.87 5.98
CA VAL A 218 12.01 -8.30 5.84
C VAL A 218 11.09 -8.53 4.65
N THR A 219 9.96 -7.84 4.57
CA THR A 219 8.95 -8.02 3.51
C THR A 219 9.52 -7.72 2.11
N GLY A 220 10.35 -6.69 2.00
CA GLY A 220 10.94 -6.25 0.73
C GLY A 220 12.01 -7.21 0.20
N TRP A 221 12.84 -7.78 1.08
CA TRP A 221 14.01 -8.56 0.68
C TRP A 221 13.87 -10.06 0.83
N MET A 222 12.89 -10.55 1.59
CA MET A 222 12.76 -11.96 1.96
C MET A 222 12.70 -12.88 0.74
N VAL A 223 11.89 -12.55 -0.26
CA VAL A 223 11.74 -13.36 -1.48
C VAL A 223 13.06 -13.39 -2.26
N THR A 224 13.69 -12.23 -2.45
CA THR A 224 14.98 -12.10 -3.14
C THR A 224 16.08 -12.87 -2.42
N TYR A 225 16.12 -12.78 -1.08
CA TYR A 225 17.09 -13.50 -0.26
C TYR A 225 16.95 -15.02 -0.40
N PHE A 226 15.73 -15.56 -0.25
CA PHE A 226 15.52 -17.01 -0.34
C PHE A 226 15.77 -17.56 -1.75
N LYS A 227 15.45 -16.82 -2.80
CA LYS A 227 15.80 -17.20 -4.17
C LYS A 227 17.32 -17.22 -4.40
N GLY A 228 18.02 -16.20 -3.90
CA GLY A 228 19.46 -16.07 -4.08
C GLY A 228 20.29 -17.04 -3.22
N SER A 229 19.80 -17.40 -2.03
CA SER A 229 20.51 -18.27 -1.09
C SER A 229 20.42 -19.77 -1.42
N GLY A 230 19.42 -20.17 -2.21
CA GLY A 230 19.15 -21.58 -2.51
C GLY A 230 18.68 -22.43 -1.31
N ILE A 231 18.38 -21.80 -0.16
CA ILE A 231 17.94 -22.52 1.07
C ILE A 231 16.60 -23.22 0.84
N ILE A 232 15.72 -22.60 0.04
CA ILE A 232 14.43 -23.17 -0.37
C ILE A 232 14.28 -23.08 -1.88
N ALA A 233 13.44 -23.96 -2.46
CA ALA A 233 13.13 -23.89 -3.88
C ALA A 233 12.61 -22.50 -4.28
N GLY A 234 13.12 -21.94 -5.34
CA GLY A 234 12.75 -20.56 -5.80
C GLY A 234 11.25 -20.38 -5.99
N THR A 235 10.54 -21.45 -6.39
CA THR A 235 9.08 -21.48 -6.51
C THR A 235 8.35 -21.29 -5.16
N LEU A 236 8.98 -21.68 -4.04
CA LEU A 236 8.43 -21.55 -2.70
C LEU A 236 8.80 -20.23 -2.03
N ALA A 237 9.78 -19.50 -2.55
CA ALA A 237 10.26 -18.25 -1.95
C ALA A 237 9.14 -17.20 -1.80
N ALA A 238 8.21 -17.12 -2.74
CA ALA A 238 7.07 -16.19 -2.67
C ALA A 238 6.14 -16.48 -1.48
N TYR A 239 6.00 -17.74 -1.08
CA TYR A 239 5.11 -18.13 0.04
C TYR A 239 5.69 -17.80 1.42
N THR A 240 6.96 -17.43 1.51
CA THR A 240 7.56 -16.96 2.78
C THR A 240 6.87 -15.70 3.29
N VAL A 241 6.37 -14.85 2.38
CA VAL A 241 5.55 -13.68 2.73
C VAL A 241 4.25 -14.09 3.45
N THR A 242 3.61 -15.16 2.98
CA THR A 242 2.41 -15.71 3.64
C THR A 242 2.70 -16.15 5.07
N VAL A 243 3.84 -16.86 5.28
CA VAL A 243 4.22 -17.32 6.64
C VAL A 243 4.50 -16.15 7.58
N MET A 244 5.00 -15.05 7.06
CA MET A 244 5.24 -13.84 7.87
C MET A 244 3.93 -13.17 8.33
N TRP A 245 2.86 -13.24 7.53
CA TRP A 245 1.59 -12.56 7.79
C TRP A 245 0.48 -13.45 8.37
N GLY A 246 0.69 -14.78 8.42
CA GLY A 246 -0.21 -15.76 9.03
C GLY A 246 0.10 -16.02 10.48
#